data_b27dbcfcf7e4a97146e6805f4835b96f
#
_entry.id   b27dbcfcf7e4a97146e6805f4835b96f
#
_cell.length_a   1.000
_cell.length_b   1.000
_cell.length_c   1.000
_cell.angle_alpha   90.00
_cell.angle_beta   90.00
_cell.angle_gamma   90.00
#
_symmetry.space_group_name_H-M   'P 1'
#
loop_
_entity.id
_entity.type
_entity.pdbx_description
1 polymer ?
#
loop_
_entity_poly.entity_id
_entity_poly.type
_entity_poly.pdbx_seq_one_letter_code
_entity_poly.pdbx_strand_id
1 'polypeptide(L)'
;MGATAMQIFTKGPQRWAERCISGEEAARFRRARAEAGVGVAGSHDSYLINLATSDPELLAKSIRAFRAEMDRCDRLGLDFLVTHPGNATAGNRKAGLRQNAELIADALNERPGVVRVLIETTAGAGSALGYRFEEIAAMIERVPAEHRARIGVCLDTAHVFAAGYDLRGDYEGVLETFDEVLGIDTLGLIHCNDSLGTLGSRRDRHADIG
;
A
#
# COMPACT_ATOMS: atom_id res chain seq x y z
N MET A 1 18.62 6.00 17.48
CA MET A 1 18.24 6.29 16.08
C MET A 1 17.21 7.41 16.14
N GLY A 2 17.38 8.50 15.42
CA GLY A 2 16.46 9.66 15.45
C GLY A 2 15.28 9.54 14.48
N ALA A 3 14.72 8.32 14.29
CA ALA A 3 13.60 8.13 13.38
C ALA A 3 12.32 8.78 13.95
N THR A 4 11.68 9.63 13.17
CA THR A 4 10.43 10.31 13.51
C THR A 4 9.20 9.67 12.88
N ALA A 5 9.41 8.71 11.97
CA ALA A 5 8.37 7.90 11.32
C ALA A 5 8.78 6.43 11.30
N MET A 6 7.77 5.53 11.26
CA MET A 6 8.01 4.10 11.14
C MET A 6 6.88 3.39 10.39
N GLN A 7 7.23 2.29 9.76
CA GLN A 7 6.27 1.31 9.25
C GLN A 7 6.55 -0.05 9.89
N ILE A 8 5.48 -0.76 10.22
CA ILE A 8 5.54 -2.09 10.83
C ILE A 8 4.67 -3.09 10.07
N PHE A 9 4.80 -4.36 10.39
CA PHE A 9 3.79 -5.37 10.13
C PHE A 9 3.06 -5.69 11.43
N THR A 10 1.73 -5.62 11.44
CA THR A 10 0.95 -5.91 12.66
C THR A 10 0.83 -7.40 12.92
N LYS A 11 1.16 -8.25 11.92
CA LYS A 11 1.28 -9.72 11.99
C LYS A 11 2.39 -10.21 11.05
N GLY A 12 2.65 -11.52 11.04
CA GLY A 12 3.60 -12.08 10.08
C GLY A 12 3.15 -11.84 8.63
N PRO A 13 3.99 -11.18 7.79
CA PRO A 13 3.59 -10.70 6.46
C PRO A 13 3.26 -11.81 5.45
N GLN A 14 3.71 -13.04 5.71
CA GLN A 14 3.47 -14.23 4.87
C GLN A 14 2.59 -15.27 5.56
N ARG A 15 1.71 -14.86 6.49
CA ARG A 15 0.82 -15.77 7.22
C ARG A 15 -0.62 -15.32 7.14
N TRP A 16 -1.53 -16.28 6.92
CA TRP A 16 -2.97 -16.02 6.98
C TRP A 16 -3.52 -15.93 8.40
N ALA A 17 -2.82 -16.56 9.34
CA ALA A 17 -3.25 -16.53 10.74
C ALA A 17 -3.39 -15.08 11.24
N GLU A 18 -4.58 -14.76 11.73
CA GLU A 18 -4.85 -13.44 12.27
C GLU A 18 -4.33 -13.33 13.71
N ARG A 19 -3.95 -12.11 14.08
CA ARG A 19 -3.53 -11.74 15.42
C ARG A 19 -4.56 -10.79 16.01
N CYS A 20 -5.00 -11.09 17.20
CA CYS A 20 -5.81 -10.16 17.99
C CYS A 20 -4.88 -9.27 18.83
N ILE A 21 -5.08 -7.96 18.77
CA ILE A 21 -4.38 -6.99 19.62
C ILE A 21 -5.27 -6.63 20.79
N SER A 22 -4.79 -6.91 22.00
CA SER A 22 -5.53 -6.53 23.23
C SER A 22 -5.53 -5.02 23.44
N GLY A 23 -6.47 -4.51 24.22
CA GLY A 23 -6.51 -3.09 24.62
C GLY A 23 -5.26 -2.66 25.38
N GLU A 24 -4.72 -3.54 26.23
CA GLU A 24 -3.48 -3.29 26.97
C GLU A 24 -2.26 -3.20 26.06
N GLU A 25 -2.14 -4.14 25.09
CA GLU A 25 -1.07 -4.11 24.09
C GLU A 25 -1.12 -2.84 23.24
N ALA A 26 -2.31 -2.47 22.78
CA ALA A 26 -2.50 -1.25 22.00
C ALA A 26 -2.12 0.01 22.81
N ALA A 27 -2.53 0.09 24.09
CA ALA A 27 -2.17 1.20 24.95
C ALA A 27 -0.66 1.28 25.22
N ARG A 28 -0.01 0.14 25.42
CA ARG A 28 1.45 0.05 25.58
C ARG A 28 2.17 0.52 24.32
N PHE A 29 1.72 0.09 23.14
CA PHE A 29 2.30 0.51 21.86
C PHE A 29 2.19 2.04 21.68
N ARG A 30 1.00 2.61 21.90
CA ARG A 30 0.80 4.07 21.75
C ARG A 30 1.67 4.88 22.70
N ARG A 31 1.83 4.43 23.95
CA ARG A 31 2.75 5.09 24.91
C ARG A 31 4.20 5.02 24.44
N ALA A 32 4.66 3.83 24.06
CA ALA A 32 6.03 3.65 23.57
C ALA A 32 6.32 4.48 22.31
N ARG A 33 5.37 4.58 21.38
CA ARG A 33 5.44 5.46 20.21
C ARG A 33 5.63 6.92 20.60
N ALA A 34 4.81 7.41 21.54
CA ALA A 34 4.88 8.79 22.01
C ALA A 34 6.22 9.08 22.74
N GLU A 35 6.65 8.18 23.64
CA GLU A 35 7.92 8.29 24.35
C GLU A 35 9.13 8.28 23.42
N ALA A 36 9.07 7.52 22.32
CA ALA A 36 10.11 7.46 21.30
C ALA A 36 10.11 8.67 20.34
N GLY A 37 9.12 9.56 20.42
CA GLY A 37 9.00 10.72 19.53
C GLY A 37 8.63 10.36 18.08
N VAL A 38 8.03 9.18 17.84
CA VAL A 38 7.59 8.76 16.51
C VAL A 38 6.26 9.44 16.17
N GLY A 39 6.33 10.50 15.37
CA GLY A 39 5.19 11.31 14.98
C GLY A 39 4.25 10.60 13.99
N VAL A 40 4.79 9.83 13.04
CA VAL A 40 4.02 9.10 12.04
C VAL A 40 4.31 7.61 12.11
N ALA A 41 3.28 6.79 12.16
CA ALA A 41 3.41 5.34 12.18
C ALA A 41 2.35 4.66 11.31
N GLY A 42 2.75 3.70 10.50
CA GLY A 42 1.84 2.93 9.67
C GLY A 42 2.15 1.44 9.67
N SER A 43 1.29 0.69 9.01
CA SER A 43 1.47 -0.73 8.75
C SER A 43 1.54 -0.99 7.25
N HIS A 44 2.23 -2.05 6.87
CA HIS A 44 2.04 -2.70 5.58
C HIS A 44 1.18 -3.95 5.80
N ASP A 45 0.25 -4.22 4.89
CA ASP A 45 -0.58 -5.42 4.96
C ASP A 45 0.20 -6.69 4.58
N SER A 46 -0.44 -7.85 4.72
CA SER A 46 0.20 -9.12 4.36
C SER A 46 0.34 -9.26 2.84
N TYR A 47 1.51 -9.65 2.36
CA TYR A 47 1.78 -9.97 0.95
C TYR A 47 0.88 -11.06 0.36
N LEU A 48 0.14 -11.79 1.19
CA LEU A 48 -0.82 -12.80 0.74
C LEU A 48 -2.15 -12.19 0.29
N ILE A 49 -2.44 -10.95 0.69
CA ILE A 49 -3.67 -10.26 0.35
C ILE A 49 -3.68 -9.94 -1.14
N ASN A 50 -4.73 -10.36 -1.83
CA ASN A 50 -4.97 -10.04 -3.23
C ASN A 50 -6.44 -9.69 -3.46
N LEU A 51 -6.76 -8.41 -3.34
CA LEU A 51 -8.13 -7.91 -3.56
C LEU A 51 -8.54 -7.87 -5.04
N ALA A 52 -7.60 -8.13 -5.96
CA ALA A 52 -7.84 -8.14 -7.39
C ALA A 52 -7.99 -9.56 -7.98
N THR A 53 -7.93 -10.60 -7.14
CA THR A 53 -8.03 -11.98 -7.61
C THR A 53 -9.43 -12.33 -8.09
N SER A 54 -9.52 -13.19 -9.11
CA SER A 54 -10.77 -13.81 -9.56
C SER A 54 -11.10 -15.11 -8.84
N ASP A 55 -10.18 -15.63 -8.02
CA ASP A 55 -10.41 -16.81 -7.19
C ASP A 55 -11.29 -16.44 -5.99
N PRO A 56 -12.52 -16.99 -5.86
CA PRO A 56 -13.46 -16.57 -4.83
C PRO A 56 -13.01 -16.96 -3.41
N GLU A 57 -12.25 -18.06 -3.24
CA GLU A 57 -11.76 -18.46 -1.92
C GLU A 57 -10.62 -17.53 -1.46
N LEU A 58 -9.67 -17.24 -2.36
CA LEU A 58 -8.59 -16.32 -2.09
C LEU A 58 -9.13 -14.90 -1.85
N LEU A 59 -10.12 -14.46 -2.63
CA LEU A 59 -10.77 -13.18 -2.47
C LEU A 59 -11.42 -13.06 -1.09
N ALA A 60 -12.21 -14.04 -0.69
CA ALA A 60 -12.85 -14.05 0.62
C ALA A 60 -11.84 -14.01 1.78
N LYS A 61 -10.71 -14.72 1.65
CA LYS A 61 -9.61 -14.65 2.63
C LYS A 61 -8.95 -13.28 2.64
N SER A 62 -8.71 -12.70 1.46
CA SER A 62 -8.08 -11.38 1.30
C SER A 62 -8.93 -10.27 1.91
N ILE A 63 -10.23 -10.27 1.65
CA ILE A 63 -11.18 -9.29 2.23
C ILE A 63 -11.16 -9.36 3.76
N ARG A 64 -11.24 -10.56 4.34
CA ARG A 64 -11.21 -10.72 5.80
C ARG A 64 -9.89 -10.24 6.39
N ALA A 65 -8.77 -10.60 5.74
CA ALA A 65 -7.44 -10.24 6.21
C ALA A 65 -7.20 -8.72 6.11
N PHE A 66 -7.62 -8.08 5.02
CA PHE A 66 -7.52 -6.63 4.84
C PHE A 66 -8.34 -5.86 5.89
N ARG A 67 -9.58 -6.29 6.13
CA ARG A 67 -10.42 -5.70 7.18
C ARG A 67 -9.84 -5.87 8.57
N ALA A 68 -9.26 -7.03 8.85
CA ALA A 68 -8.59 -7.28 10.14
C ALA A 68 -7.30 -6.45 10.29
N GLU A 69 -6.59 -6.16 9.19
CA GLU A 69 -5.43 -5.26 9.19
C GLU A 69 -5.86 -3.83 9.52
N MET A 70 -6.93 -3.34 8.89
CA MET A 70 -7.52 -2.04 9.20
C MET A 70 -7.91 -1.93 10.69
N ASP A 71 -8.54 -2.98 11.26
CA ASP A 71 -8.88 -3.03 12.69
C ASP A 71 -7.65 -2.92 13.59
N ARG A 72 -6.56 -3.59 13.23
CA ARG A 72 -5.31 -3.51 14.00
C ARG A 72 -4.68 -2.13 13.90
N CYS A 73 -4.72 -1.51 12.73
CA CYS A 73 -4.25 -0.14 12.54
C CYS A 73 -5.02 0.84 13.44
N ASP A 74 -6.35 0.77 13.44
CA ASP A 74 -7.19 1.61 14.28
C ASP A 74 -6.90 1.39 15.79
N ARG A 75 -6.81 0.14 16.23
CA ARG A 75 -6.50 -0.21 17.64
C ARG A 75 -5.14 0.33 18.09
N LEU A 76 -4.13 0.20 17.23
CA LEU A 76 -2.78 0.69 17.51
C LEU A 76 -2.66 2.21 17.37
N GLY A 77 -3.64 2.89 16.77
CA GLY A 77 -3.60 4.32 16.47
C GLY A 77 -2.55 4.62 15.40
N LEU A 78 -2.49 3.80 14.34
CA LEU A 78 -1.63 4.04 13.19
C LEU A 78 -2.27 5.07 12.25
N ASP A 79 -1.43 5.78 11.52
CA ASP A 79 -1.87 6.86 10.64
C ASP A 79 -2.23 6.32 9.24
N PHE A 80 -1.58 5.22 8.80
CA PHE A 80 -1.82 4.65 7.48
C PHE A 80 -1.63 3.12 7.43
N LEU A 81 -2.22 2.53 6.38
CA LEU A 81 -2.04 1.15 5.95
C LEU A 81 -1.59 1.14 4.49
N VAL A 82 -0.41 0.60 4.21
CA VAL A 82 0.08 0.35 2.85
C VAL A 82 -0.46 -0.99 2.35
N THR A 83 -0.90 -1.02 1.10
CA THR A 83 -1.41 -2.24 0.45
C THR A 83 -1.00 -2.28 -1.02
N HIS A 84 -0.65 -3.47 -1.51
CA HIS A 84 -0.45 -3.68 -2.94
C HIS A 84 -1.80 -3.73 -3.68
N PRO A 85 -1.90 -3.23 -4.93
CA PRO A 85 -3.09 -3.38 -5.77
C PRO A 85 -3.49 -4.84 -6.04
N GLY A 86 -2.57 -5.78 -5.83
CA GLY A 86 -2.78 -7.20 -6.05
C GLY A 86 -2.51 -7.63 -7.49
N ASN A 87 -2.97 -8.85 -7.82
CA ASN A 87 -2.68 -9.53 -9.08
C ASN A 87 -3.98 -9.92 -9.79
N ALA A 88 -4.16 -9.49 -11.04
CA ALA A 88 -5.29 -9.86 -11.89
C ALA A 88 -5.06 -11.27 -12.50
N THR A 89 -5.25 -12.32 -11.71
CA THR A 89 -4.89 -13.71 -12.07
C THR A 89 -5.62 -14.25 -13.31
N ALA A 90 -6.83 -13.75 -13.62
CA ALA A 90 -7.57 -14.12 -14.84
C ALA A 90 -7.24 -13.23 -16.05
N GLY A 91 -6.20 -12.40 -15.98
CA GLY A 91 -5.76 -11.54 -17.09
C GLY A 91 -6.62 -10.29 -17.34
N ASN A 92 -7.74 -10.10 -16.64
CA ASN A 92 -8.58 -8.92 -16.78
C ASN A 92 -8.15 -7.81 -15.79
N ARG A 93 -7.14 -7.04 -16.19
CA ARG A 93 -6.57 -5.95 -15.37
C ARG A 93 -7.61 -4.92 -14.96
N LYS A 94 -8.48 -4.49 -15.89
CA LYS A 94 -9.52 -3.47 -15.61
C LYS A 94 -10.52 -3.96 -14.56
N ALA A 95 -10.91 -5.22 -14.62
CA ALA A 95 -11.79 -5.81 -13.61
C ALA A 95 -11.10 -5.92 -12.25
N GLY A 96 -9.82 -6.31 -12.22
CA GLY A 96 -9.03 -6.38 -10.99
C GLY A 96 -8.85 -5.01 -10.31
N LEU A 97 -8.51 -3.98 -11.08
CA LEU A 97 -8.39 -2.60 -10.57
C LEU A 97 -9.72 -2.11 -9.97
N ARG A 98 -10.82 -2.33 -10.69
CA ARG A 98 -12.15 -1.96 -10.21
C ARG A 98 -12.50 -2.67 -8.91
N GLN A 99 -12.36 -4.01 -8.89
CA GLN A 99 -12.69 -4.83 -7.73
C GLN A 99 -11.88 -4.42 -6.49
N ASN A 100 -10.56 -4.19 -6.66
CA ASN A 100 -9.70 -3.75 -5.56
C ASN A 100 -10.18 -2.39 -5.00
N ALA A 101 -10.42 -1.39 -5.88
CA ALA A 101 -10.88 -0.06 -5.48
C ALA A 101 -12.24 -0.11 -4.75
N GLU A 102 -13.19 -0.91 -5.24
CA GLU A 102 -14.50 -1.11 -4.61
C GLU A 102 -14.35 -1.72 -3.21
N LEU A 103 -13.51 -2.73 -3.04
CA LEU A 103 -13.28 -3.39 -1.75
C LEU A 103 -12.55 -2.51 -0.74
N ILE A 104 -11.62 -1.67 -1.19
CA ILE A 104 -11.01 -0.64 -0.33
C ILE A 104 -12.08 0.37 0.11
N ALA A 105 -12.92 0.85 -0.81
CA ALA A 105 -13.99 1.78 -0.49
C ALA A 105 -14.98 1.19 0.51
N ASP A 106 -15.39 -0.07 0.34
CA ASP A 106 -16.25 -0.79 1.28
C ASP A 106 -15.61 -0.87 2.68
N ALA A 107 -14.32 -1.21 2.75
CA ALA A 107 -13.62 -1.28 4.03
C ALA A 107 -13.51 0.09 4.73
N LEU A 108 -13.33 1.17 3.97
CA LEU A 108 -13.32 2.54 4.49
C LEU A 108 -14.71 3.00 4.97
N ASN A 109 -15.76 2.62 4.24
CA ASN A 109 -17.15 2.91 4.61
C ASN A 109 -17.56 2.21 5.91
N GLU A 110 -17.15 0.96 6.10
CA GLU A 110 -17.42 0.19 7.32
C GLU A 110 -16.68 0.74 8.55
N ARG A 111 -15.64 1.56 8.36
CA ARG A 111 -14.77 2.06 9.43
C ARG A 111 -14.58 3.56 9.36
N PRO A 112 -15.42 4.33 10.06
CA PRO A 112 -15.27 5.79 10.19
C PRO A 112 -14.07 6.11 11.10
N GLY A 113 -12.84 5.84 10.63
CA GLY A 113 -11.59 6.10 11.34
C GLY A 113 -10.71 7.11 10.60
N VAL A 114 -9.50 7.32 11.12
CA VAL A 114 -8.52 8.26 10.55
C VAL A 114 -7.44 7.58 9.72
N VAL A 115 -7.36 6.25 9.78
CA VAL A 115 -6.35 5.47 9.04
C VAL A 115 -6.53 5.69 7.54
N ARG A 116 -5.46 6.13 6.89
CA ARG A 116 -5.40 6.26 5.43
C ARG A 116 -4.97 4.94 4.81
N VAL A 117 -5.49 4.60 3.64
CA VAL A 117 -5.00 3.49 2.83
C VAL A 117 -4.07 4.07 1.75
N LEU A 118 -2.82 3.62 1.73
CA LEU A 118 -1.83 4.02 0.72
C LEU A 118 -1.65 2.85 -0.26
N ILE A 119 -2.03 3.09 -1.50
CA ILE A 119 -1.87 2.12 -2.58
C ILE A 119 -0.42 2.18 -3.04
N GLU A 120 0.30 1.06 -2.95
CA GLU A 120 1.70 1.02 -3.32
C GLU A 120 1.89 0.78 -4.81
N THR A 121 2.83 1.53 -5.41
CA THR A 121 3.34 1.24 -6.76
C THR A 121 4.00 -0.13 -6.78
N THR A 122 3.89 -0.87 -7.89
CA THR A 122 4.47 -2.20 -8.02
C THR A 122 5.45 -2.27 -9.21
N ALA A 123 6.32 -3.26 -9.19
CA ALA A 123 7.25 -3.51 -10.31
C ALA A 123 6.56 -4.02 -11.60
N GLY A 124 5.29 -4.43 -11.51
CA GLY A 124 4.55 -4.96 -12.67
C GLY A 124 4.95 -6.39 -13.05
N ALA A 125 5.44 -7.18 -12.09
CA ALA A 125 5.78 -8.58 -12.31
C ALA A 125 4.53 -9.41 -12.64
N GLY A 126 4.56 -10.19 -13.72
CA GLY A 126 3.44 -11.07 -14.10
C GLY A 126 2.13 -10.32 -14.28
N SER A 127 1.13 -10.64 -13.45
CA SER A 127 -0.19 -10.02 -13.46
C SER A 127 -0.39 -8.92 -12.41
N ALA A 128 0.69 -8.46 -11.75
CA ALA A 128 0.64 -7.40 -10.74
C ALA A 128 0.06 -6.12 -11.32
N LEU A 129 -0.85 -5.50 -10.56
CA LEU A 129 -1.49 -4.23 -10.87
C LEU A 129 -0.72 -3.07 -10.22
N GLY A 130 -0.95 -1.83 -10.67
CA GLY A 130 -0.39 -0.62 -10.06
C GLY A 130 1.07 -0.34 -10.41
N TYR A 131 1.58 -0.91 -11.51
CA TYR A 131 2.90 -0.57 -12.02
C TYR A 131 2.93 0.68 -12.90
N ARG A 132 1.74 1.15 -13.32
CA ARG A 132 1.55 2.42 -14.01
C ARG A 132 0.81 3.38 -13.09
N PHE A 133 1.20 4.63 -13.10
CA PHE A 133 0.51 5.66 -12.32
C PHE A 133 -0.96 5.79 -12.71
N GLU A 134 -1.29 5.63 -14.00
CA GLU A 134 -2.67 5.65 -14.50
C GLU A 134 -3.54 4.50 -13.93
N GLU A 135 -2.94 3.36 -13.61
CA GLU A 135 -3.67 2.26 -12.95
C GLU A 135 -4.07 2.64 -11.51
N ILE A 136 -3.16 3.30 -10.79
CA ILE A 136 -3.43 3.78 -9.42
C ILE A 136 -4.43 4.95 -9.47
N ALA A 137 -4.29 5.89 -10.41
CA ALA A 137 -5.25 6.97 -10.62
C ALA A 137 -6.66 6.43 -10.87
N ALA A 138 -6.80 5.43 -11.76
CA ALA A 138 -8.07 4.78 -12.05
C ALA A 138 -8.67 4.06 -10.83
N MET A 139 -7.87 3.61 -9.87
CA MET A 139 -8.35 3.06 -8.60
C MET A 139 -8.84 4.18 -7.67
N ILE A 140 -8.06 5.25 -7.51
CA ILE A 140 -8.40 6.40 -6.66
C ILE A 140 -9.69 7.07 -7.14
N GLU A 141 -9.85 7.25 -8.44
CA GLU A 141 -11.06 7.83 -9.04
C GLU A 141 -12.35 7.06 -8.73
N ARG A 142 -12.24 5.73 -8.54
CA ARG A 142 -13.38 4.86 -8.21
C ARG A 142 -13.78 4.91 -6.74
N VAL A 143 -12.88 5.36 -5.88
CA VAL A 143 -13.21 5.54 -4.47
C VAL A 143 -14.17 6.73 -4.34
N PRO A 144 -15.31 6.59 -3.64
CA PRO A 144 -16.26 7.68 -3.41
C PRO A 144 -15.59 8.94 -2.85
N ALA A 145 -16.08 10.10 -3.27
CA ALA A 145 -15.45 11.40 -2.94
C ALA A 145 -15.26 11.62 -1.44
N GLU A 146 -16.21 11.14 -0.63
CA GLU A 146 -16.18 11.23 0.84
C GLU A 146 -15.02 10.43 1.48
N HIS A 147 -14.46 9.46 0.78
CA HIS A 147 -13.34 8.65 1.26
C HIS A 147 -11.99 9.02 0.64
N ARG A 148 -11.96 9.87 -0.39
CA ARG A 148 -10.72 10.22 -1.12
C ARG A 148 -9.65 10.83 -0.23
N ALA A 149 -10.02 11.61 0.77
CA ALA A 149 -9.05 12.15 1.74
C ALA A 149 -8.32 11.06 2.55
N ARG A 150 -8.88 9.83 2.58
CA ARG A 150 -8.29 8.67 3.26
C ARG A 150 -7.55 7.74 2.30
N ILE A 151 -7.42 8.08 1.02
CA ILE A 151 -6.63 7.34 0.04
C ILE A 151 -5.38 8.16 -0.30
N GLY A 152 -4.29 7.46 -0.54
CA GLY A 152 -3.04 8.04 -1.02
C GLY A 152 -2.19 7.00 -1.73
N VAL A 153 -0.98 7.39 -2.06
CA VAL A 153 -0.02 6.55 -2.77
C VAL A 153 1.22 6.33 -1.91
N CYS A 154 1.70 5.10 -1.89
CA CYS A 154 3.05 4.76 -1.47
C CYS A 154 3.89 4.54 -2.73
N LEU A 155 4.91 5.37 -2.95
CA LEU A 155 5.85 5.22 -4.06
C LEU A 155 7.04 4.40 -3.59
N ASP A 156 7.23 3.20 -4.16
CA ASP A 156 8.44 2.42 -3.97
C ASP A 156 9.42 2.67 -5.12
N THR A 157 10.61 3.16 -4.80
CA THR A 157 11.60 3.58 -5.81
C THR A 157 12.14 2.41 -6.63
N ALA A 158 12.32 1.22 -6.03
CA ALA A 158 12.73 0.02 -6.77
C ALA A 158 11.60 -0.47 -7.69
N HIS A 159 10.34 -0.40 -7.23
CA HIS A 159 9.18 -0.80 -8.02
C HIS A 159 8.99 0.09 -9.25
N VAL A 160 8.99 1.41 -9.09
CA VAL A 160 8.80 2.32 -10.23
C VAL A 160 9.95 2.24 -11.21
N PHE A 161 11.19 2.06 -10.75
CA PHE A 161 12.35 1.83 -11.62
C PHE A 161 12.20 0.52 -12.42
N ALA A 162 11.82 -0.56 -11.75
CA ALA A 162 11.54 -1.83 -12.41
C ALA A 162 10.33 -1.77 -13.36
N ALA A 163 9.37 -0.88 -13.09
CA ALA A 163 8.21 -0.64 -13.96
C ALA A 163 8.56 0.16 -15.23
N GLY A 164 9.70 0.88 -15.24
CA GLY A 164 10.18 1.62 -16.40
C GLY A 164 10.26 3.13 -16.21
N TYR A 165 10.04 3.64 -15.01
CA TYR A 165 10.24 5.05 -14.67
C TYR A 165 11.71 5.27 -14.26
N ASP A 166 12.46 6.02 -15.07
CA ASP A 166 13.92 6.17 -14.93
C ASP A 166 14.31 7.18 -13.85
N LEU A 167 14.18 6.78 -12.57
CA LEU A 167 14.60 7.61 -11.43
C LEU A 167 16.10 7.96 -11.42
N ARG A 168 16.93 7.25 -12.20
CA ARG A 168 18.36 7.50 -12.28
C ARG A 168 18.73 8.51 -13.35
N GLY A 169 18.07 8.43 -14.50
CA GLY A 169 18.36 9.27 -15.67
C GLY A 169 17.46 10.49 -15.77
N ASP A 170 16.25 10.41 -15.22
CA ASP A 170 15.21 11.46 -15.33
C ASP A 170 14.33 11.53 -14.08
N TYR A 171 14.94 11.79 -12.93
CA TYR A 171 14.23 11.88 -11.65
C TYR A 171 13.10 12.94 -11.66
N GLU A 172 13.40 14.13 -12.20
CA GLU A 172 12.44 15.24 -12.26
C GLU A 172 11.24 14.90 -13.15
N GLY A 173 11.48 14.35 -14.36
CA GLY A 173 10.40 13.93 -15.27
C GLY A 173 9.54 12.79 -14.71
N VAL A 174 10.10 11.90 -13.89
CA VAL A 174 9.30 10.87 -13.19
C VAL A 174 8.38 11.54 -12.15
N LEU A 175 8.87 12.50 -11.38
CA LEU A 175 8.04 13.21 -10.40
C LEU A 175 7.00 14.12 -11.07
N GLU A 176 7.33 14.78 -12.16
CA GLU A 176 6.37 15.53 -12.97
C GLU A 176 5.27 14.62 -13.51
N THR A 177 5.62 13.43 -14.05
CA THR A 177 4.63 12.45 -14.49
C THR A 177 3.75 11.96 -13.33
N PHE A 178 4.34 11.75 -12.14
CA PHE A 178 3.56 11.39 -10.95
C PHE A 178 2.56 12.49 -10.59
N ASP A 179 3.00 13.74 -10.59
CA ASP A 179 2.15 14.89 -10.25
C ASP A 179 1.03 15.07 -11.27
N GLU A 180 1.34 15.02 -12.56
CA GLU A 180 0.35 15.13 -13.65
C GLU A 180 -0.75 14.04 -13.59
N VAL A 181 -0.38 12.81 -13.24
CA VAL A 181 -1.30 11.67 -13.29
C VAL A 181 -2.03 11.44 -11.97
N LEU A 182 -1.34 11.60 -10.85
CA LEU A 182 -1.84 11.27 -9.52
C LEU A 182 -2.07 12.49 -8.63
N GLY A 183 -1.33 13.57 -8.89
CA GLY A 183 -1.23 14.72 -8.01
C GLY A 183 -0.26 14.48 -6.85
N ILE A 184 0.69 15.42 -6.64
CA ILE A 184 1.71 15.28 -5.59
C ILE A 184 1.11 15.16 -4.19
N ASP A 185 -0.04 15.77 -3.95
CA ASP A 185 -0.76 15.71 -2.66
C ASP A 185 -1.25 14.31 -2.30
N THR A 186 -1.31 13.38 -3.27
CA THR A 186 -1.66 11.99 -3.01
C THR A 186 -0.49 11.19 -2.44
N LEU A 187 0.76 11.66 -2.62
CA LEU A 187 1.96 10.99 -2.12
C LEU A 187 1.98 11.00 -0.59
N GLY A 188 1.72 9.85 0.00
CA GLY A 188 1.66 9.70 1.46
C GLY A 188 2.90 9.06 2.06
N LEU A 189 3.65 8.30 1.27
CA LEU A 189 4.83 7.56 1.72
C LEU A 189 5.77 7.27 0.56
N ILE A 190 7.06 7.21 0.84
CA ILE A 190 8.07 6.69 -0.07
C ILE A 190 8.77 5.50 0.59
N HIS A 191 8.75 4.34 -0.07
CA HIS A 191 9.69 3.26 0.22
C HIS A 191 10.95 3.51 -0.61
N CYS A 192 12.01 3.92 0.08
CA CYS A 192 13.28 4.24 -0.55
C CYS A 192 14.14 2.99 -0.63
N ASN A 193 14.12 2.31 -1.76
CA ASN A 193 14.84 1.08 -2.04
C ASN A 193 15.69 1.24 -3.31
N ASP A 194 16.84 0.58 -3.37
CA ASP A 194 17.54 0.37 -4.64
C ASP A 194 17.03 -0.91 -5.33
N SER A 195 17.33 -1.07 -6.61
CA SER A 195 16.88 -2.21 -7.42
C SER A 195 18.05 -3.03 -7.95
N LEU A 196 18.01 -4.35 -7.70
CA LEU A 196 18.92 -5.30 -8.36
C LEU A 196 18.59 -5.50 -9.84
N GLY A 197 17.41 -5.07 -10.30
CA GLY A 197 16.95 -5.18 -11.67
C GLY A 197 17.40 -4.01 -12.54
N THR A 198 17.33 -4.18 -13.86
CA THR A 198 17.48 -3.07 -14.80
C THR A 198 16.18 -2.29 -14.94
N LEU A 199 16.27 -1.08 -15.47
CA LEU A 199 15.11 -0.26 -15.81
C LEU A 199 14.12 -1.06 -16.68
N GLY A 200 12.84 -1.05 -16.29
CA GLY A 200 11.78 -1.75 -17.02
C GLY A 200 11.82 -3.28 -16.94
N SER A 201 12.65 -3.85 -16.06
CA SER A 201 12.80 -5.31 -15.92
C SER A 201 11.54 -6.04 -15.46
N ARG A 202 10.61 -5.33 -14.83
CA ARG A 202 9.42 -5.87 -14.17
C ARG A 202 9.73 -6.98 -13.15
N ARG A 203 10.86 -6.83 -12.46
CA ARG A 203 11.29 -7.76 -11.41
C ARG A 203 11.36 -7.01 -10.09
N ASP A 204 10.58 -7.48 -9.15
CA ASP A 204 10.62 -7.01 -7.78
C ASP A 204 11.83 -7.64 -7.07
N ARG A 205 12.91 -6.88 -7.00
CA ARG A 205 14.17 -7.27 -6.36
C ARG A 205 14.81 -6.04 -5.75
N HIS A 206 14.62 -5.86 -4.46
CA HIS A 206 15.19 -4.76 -3.71
C HIS A 206 16.67 -4.98 -3.42
N ALA A 207 17.40 -3.87 -3.32
CA ALA A 207 18.75 -3.79 -2.81
C ALA A 207 18.84 -2.69 -1.76
N ASP A 208 19.89 -2.72 -0.96
CA ASP A 208 20.25 -1.62 -0.08
C ASP A 208 20.67 -0.39 -0.91
N ILE A 209 20.39 0.79 -0.39
CA ILE A 209 20.77 2.05 -1.03
C ILE A 209 22.29 2.21 -1.02
N GLY A 210 22.92 2.40 -2.18
CA GLY A 210 24.35 2.70 -2.31
C GLY A 210 25.12 1.95 -3.38
#